data_fcdc6772fee327537a360825d0e65bf6
#
_entry.id   fcdc6772fee327537a360825d0e65bf6
#
_cell.length_a   1.000
_cell.length_b   1.000
_cell.length_c   1.000
_cell.angle_alpha   90.00
_cell.angle_beta   90.00
_cell.angle_gamma   90.00
#
_symmetry.space_group_name_H-M   'P 1'
#
loop_
_entity.id
_entity.type
_entity.pdbx_description
1 polymer ?
#
loop_
_entity_poly.entity_id
_entity_poly.type
_entity_poly.pdbx_seq_one_letter_code
_entity_poly.pdbx_strand_id
1 'polypeptide(L)'
;SLHVSLIMASYALFGLIMLNGTAALIFASVVRSDVAAKRTVLLCRLQLTGRLLLYPAVFLLAAGIFIGAVWANASWGRYWGWDPKEVWALVTLMLYALPLHGRSIVRFRDPLFFHAYCLWAFGAVLMTYFGVNYFLGGMHSYAGAFAFGSALTVTVAVVVVFVLLTVVARVRYKNPVPYSRHRRYPGSGSGN
;
A
#
# COMPACT_ATOMS: atom_id res chain seq x y z
N SER A 1 18.92 8.49 -13.28
CA SER A 1 19.42 7.10 -13.31
C SER A 1 18.26 6.12 -13.37
N LEU A 2 18.41 4.98 -14.02
CA LEU A 2 17.34 4.01 -14.27
C LEU A 2 16.64 3.54 -12.97
N HIS A 3 17.41 3.26 -11.91
CA HIS A 3 16.85 2.81 -10.65
C HIS A 3 15.89 3.83 -10.01
N VAL A 4 16.21 5.13 -10.11
CA VAL A 4 15.31 6.19 -9.59
C VAL A 4 13.99 6.18 -10.36
N SER A 5 14.02 6.05 -11.69
CA SER A 5 12.80 6.00 -12.51
C SER A 5 11.91 4.81 -12.15
N LEU A 6 12.51 3.62 -11.91
CA LEU A 6 11.77 2.43 -11.49
C LEU A 6 11.14 2.60 -10.10
N ILE A 7 11.88 3.16 -9.14
CA ILE A 7 11.37 3.44 -7.79
C ILE A 7 10.24 4.46 -7.85
N MET A 8 10.37 5.54 -8.62
CA MET A 8 9.32 6.54 -8.76
C MET A 8 8.06 6.00 -9.43
N ALA A 9 8.21 5.14 -10.45
CA ALA A 9 7.08 4.44 -11.07
C ALA A 9 6.37 3.51 -10.06
N SER A 10 7.14 2.78 -9.24
CA SER A 10 6.59 1.97 -8.13
C SER A 10 5.81 2.82 -7.13
N TYR A 11 6.36 3.96 -6.70
CA TYR A 11 5.68 4.88 -5.77
C TYR A 11 4.39 5.48 -6.35
N ALA A 12 4.36 5.76 -7.64
CA ALA A 12 3.13 6.17 -8.31
C ALA A 12 2.05 5.07 -8.27
N LEU A 13 2.43 3.81 -8.50
CA LEU A 13 1.51 2.68 -8.35
C LEU A 13 1.03 2.48 -6.92
N PHE A 14 1.90 2.62 -5.91
CA PHE A 14 1.48 2.60 -4.51
C PHE A 14 0.53 3.75 -4.16
N GLY A 15 0.72 4.93 -4.77
CA GLY A 15 -0.21 6.05 -4.69
C GLY A 15 -1.60 5.70 -5.24
N LEU A 16 -1.66 5.04 -6.41
CA LEU A 16 -2.92 4.55 -6.97
C LEU A 16 -3.59 3.50 -6.08
N ILE A 17 -2.83 2.60 -5.47
CA ILE A 17 -3.34 1.61 -4.51
C ILE A 17 -3.89 2.31 -3.26
N MET A 18 -3.21 3.32 -2.75
CA MET A 18 -3.66 4.15 -1.63
C MET A 18 -4.98 4.87 -1.96
N LEU A 19 -5.08 5.50 -3.14
CA LEU A 19 -6.31 6.16 -3.59
C LEU A 19 -7.46 5.16 -3.75
N ASN A 20 -7.20 3.99 -4.34
CA ASN A 20 -8.16 2.89 -4.44
C ASN A 20 -8.64 2.42 -3.05
N GLY A 21 -7.72 2.30 -2.09
CA GLY A 21 -8.03 1.96 -0.70
C GLY A 21 -8.86 3.03 0.00
N THR A 22 -8.51 4.30 -0.18
CA THR A 22 -9.26 5.44 0.35
C THR A 22 -10.69 5.47 -0.19
N ALA A 23 -10.87 5.29 -1.51
CA ALA A 23 -12.18 5.22 -2.14
C ALA A 23 -13.03 4.06 -1.58
N ALA A 24 -12.41 2.88 -1.39
CA ALA A 24 -13.06 1.72 -0.79
C ALA A 24 -13.52 1.99 0.65
N LEU A 25 -12.70 2.64 1.47
CA LEU A 25 -13.03 2.98 2.86
C LEU A 25 -14.13 4.05 2.93
N ILE A 26 -14.09 5.08 2.07
CA ILE A 26 -15.15 6.08 1.96
C ILE A 26 -16.47 5.39 1.60
N PHE A 27 -16.46 4.53 0.58
CA PHE A 27 -17.64 3.80 0.15
C PHE A 27 -18.20 2.91 1.27
N ALA A 28 -17.32 2.20 2.01
CA ALA A 28 -17.71 1.40 3.17
C ALA A 28 -18.32 2.24 4.30
N SER A 29 -17.89 3.50 4.42
CA SER A 29 -18.34 4.44 5.45
C SER A 29 -19.69 5.09 5.11
N VAL A 30 -19.99 5.32 3.83
CA VAL A 30 -21.17 6.09 3.40
C VAL A 30 -22.36 5.20 3.08
N VAL A 31 -22.13 4.03 2.48
CA VAL A 31 -23.22 3.16 2.00
C VAL A 31 -23.90 2.45 3.15
N ARG A 32 -25.23 2.55 3.19
CA ARG A 32 -26.10 1.98 4.22
C ARG A 32 -26.10 0.45 4.19
N SER A 33 -26.48 -0.15 5.31
CA SER A 33 -26.50 -1.61 5.51
C SER A 33 -27.56 -2.37 4.69
N ASP A 34 -28.59 -1.68 4.20
CA ASP A 34 -29.64 -2.27 3.36
C ASP A 34 -29.13 -2.74 1.98
N VAL A 35 -27.98 -2.22 1.53
CA VAL A 35 -27.32 -2.60 0.26
C VAL A 35 -26.02 -3.41 0.51
N ALA A 36 -25.96 -4.16 1.62
CA ALA A 36 -24.74 -4.84 2.07
C ALA A 36 -24.11 -5.76 1.02
N ALA A 37 -24.90 -6.49 0.25
CA ALA A 37 -24.38 -7.40 -0.80
C ALA A 37 -23.68 -6.62 -1.92
N LYS A 38 -24.25 -5.54 -2.43
CA LYS A 38 -23.63 -4.70 -3.46
C LYS A 38 -22.35 -4.04 -2.94
N ARG A 39 -22.37 -3.59 -1.69
CA ARG A 39 -21.19 -3.02 -1.02
C ARG A 39 -20.03 -4.01 -0.96
N THR A 40 -20.29 -5.25 -0.52
CA THR A 40 -19.27 -6.29 -0.43
C THR A 40 -18.68 -6.63 -1.82
N VAL A 41 -19.54 -6.77 -2.84
CA VAL A 41 -19.08 -7.03 -4.22
C VAL A 41 -18.15 -5.92 -4.72
N LEU A 42 -18.50 -4.65 -4.50
CA LEU A 42 -17.66 -3.53 -4.92
C LEU A 42 -16.32 -3.52 -4.19
N LEU A 43 -16.33 -3.72 -2.86
CA LEU A 43 -15.10 -3.79 -2.07
C LEU A 43 -14.18 -4.93 -2.53
N CYS A 44 -14.74 -6.10 -2.87
CA CYS A 44 -13.98 -7.22 -3.44
C CYS A 44 -13.40 -6.88 -4.82
N ARG A 45 -14.13 -6.16 -5.67
CA ARG A 45 -13.62 -5.71 -6.99
C ARG A 45 -12.47 -4.72 -6.81
N LEU A 46 -12.63 -3.73 -5.94
CA LEU A 46 -11.57 -2.77 -5.62
C LEU A 46 -10.34 -3.48 -5.01
N GLN A 47 -10.55 -4.51 -4.16
CA GLN A 47 -9.46 -5.33 -3.64
C GLN A 47 -8.72 -6.07 -4.76
N LEU A 48 -9.43 -6.63 -5.74
CA LEU A 48 -8.82 -7.29 -6.89
C LEU A 48 -7.98 -6.30 -7.70
N THR A 49 -8.51 -5.11 -7.99
CA THR A 49 -7.77 -4.03 -8.65
C THR A 49 -6.51 -3.65 -7.88
N GLY A 50 -6.63 -3.44 -6.56
CA GLY A 50 -5.47 -3.14 -5.71
C GLY A 50 -4.41 -4.24 -5.74
N ARG A 51 -4.82 -5.53 -5.72
CA ARG A 51 -3.89 -6.67 -5.83
C ARG A 51 -3.20 -6.73 -7.19
N LEU A 52 -3.92 -6.47 -8.28
CA LEU A 52 -3.33 -6.45 -9.62
C LEU A 52 -2.28 -5.34 -9.76
N LEU A 53 -2.51 -4.18 -9.16
CA LEU A 53 -1.53 -3.09 -9.12
C LEU A 53 -0.33 -3.39 -8.22
N LEU A 54 -0.51 -4.20 -7.16
CA LEU A 54 0.58 -4.55 -6.24
C LEU A 54 1.70 -5.35 -6.92
N TYR A 55 1.38 -6.26 -7.86
CA TYR A 55 2.39 -7.08 -8.52
C TYR A 55 3.43 -6.23 -9.26
N PRO A 56 3.04 -5.35 -10.21
CA PRO A 56 4.02 -4.49 -10.88
C PRO A 56 4.66 -3.48 -9.92
N ALA A 57 3.94 -2.95 -8.93
CA ALA A 57 4.48 -1.99 -7.98
C ALA A 57 5.63 -2.60 -7.15
N VAL A 58 5.40 -3.78 -6.56
CA VAL A 58 6.42 -4.47 -5.75
C VAL A 58 7.59 -4.93 -6.61
N PHE A 59 7.32 -5.42 -7.83
CA PHE A 59 8.36 -5.81 -8.78
C PHE A 59 9.26 -4.63 -9.15
N LEU A 60 8.67 -3.48 -9.51
CA LEU A 60 9.42 -2.28 -9.89
C LEU A 60 10.25 -1.74 -8.71
N LEU A 61 9.70 -1.79 -7.49
CA LEU A 61 10.46 -1.38 -6.31
C LEU A 61 11.65 -2.31 -6.07
N ALA A 62 11.44 -3.62 -6.11
CA ALA A 62 12.51 -4.60 -5.95
C ALA A 62 13.60 -4.41 -7.02
N ALA A 63 13.21 -4.34 -8.31
CA ALA A 63 14.14 -4.10 -9.40
C ALA A 63 14.91 -2.78 -9.23
N GLY A 64 14.22 -1.72 -8.81
CA GLY A 64 14.84 -0.42 -8.54
C GLY A 64 15.87 -0.48 -7.41
N ILE A 65 15.58 -1.20 -6.31
CA ILE A 65 16.52 -1.40 -5.21
C ILE A 65 17.75 -2.19 -5.68
N PHE A 66 17.57 -3.30 -6.42
CA PHE A 66 18.70 -4.10 -6.91
C PHE A 66 19.58 -3.34 -7.90
N ILE A 67 19.00 -2.64 -8.87
CA ILE A 67 19.75 -1.81 -9.83
C ILE A 67 20.42 -0.65 -9.09
N GLY A 68 19.77 -0.09 -8.08
CA GLY A 68 20.34 0.93 -7.20
C GLY A 68 21.55 0.42 -6.43
N ALA A 69 21.53 -0.82 -5.92
CA ALA A 69 22.65 -1.45 -5.26
C ALA A 69 23.86 -1.63 -6.21
N VAL A 70 23.63 -2.05 -7.46
CA VAL A 70 24.70 -2.15 -8.47
C VAL A 70 25.29 -0.77 -8.76
N TRP A 71 24.44 0.25 -8.89
CA TRP A 71 24.89 1.64 -9.07
C TRP A 71 25.71 2.13 -7.87
N ALA A 72 25.27 1.83 -6.64
CA ALA A 72 25.97 2.19 -5.42
C ALA A 72 27.37 1.56 -5.33
N ASN A 73 27.49 0.30 -5.76
CA ASN A 73 28.80 -0.35 -5.85
C ASN A 73 29.74 0.33 -6.84
N ALA A 74 29.23 0.72 -8.00
CA ALA A 74 30.02 1.44 -9.00
C ALA A 74 30.43 2.85 -8.56
N SER A 75 29.57 3.53 -7.77
CA SER A 75 29.78 4.92 -7.36
C SER A 75 30.52 5.05 -6.02
N TRP A 76 30.31 4.12 -5.10
CA TRP A 76 30.79 4.19 -3.71
C TRP A 76 31.55 2.94 -3.26
N GLY A 77 31.76 1.94 -4.14
CA GLY A 77 32.50 0.72 -3.84
C GLY A 77 31.77 -0.26 -2.91
N ARG A 78 30.46 -0.12 -2.71
CA ARG A 78 29.65 -1.01 -1.87
C ARG A 78 28.22 -1.11 -2.38
N TYR A 79 27.63 -2.31 -2.35
CA TYR A 79 26.27 -2.57 -2.80
C TYR A 79 25.19 -2.04 -1.84
N TRP A 80 25.52 -1.92 -0.55
CA TRP A 80 24.61 -1.52 0.51
C TRP A 80 25.35 -0.74 1.60
N GLY A 81 24.84 0.39 2.01
CA GLY A 81 25.48 1.28 2.98
C GLY A 81 24.67 1.52 4.25
N TRP A 82 23.52 0.88 4.42
CA TRP A 82 22.57 1.16 5.51
C TRP A 82 22.13 2.61 5.56
N ASP A 83 22.18 3.29 4.41
CA ASP A 83 21.66 4.64 4.29
C ASP A 83 20.16 4.66 4.60
N PRO A 84 19.65 5.69 5.30
CA PRO A 84 18.22 5.75 5.65
C PRO A 84 17.27 5.53 4.47
N LYS A 85 17.63 5.99 3.27
CA LYS A 85 16.82 5.80 2.05
C LYS A 85 16.79 4.35 1.58
N GLU A 86 17.92 3.65 1.66
CA GLU A 86 18.02 2.21 1.37
C GLU A 86 17.14 1.41 2.34
N VAL A 87 17.27 1.70 3.65
CA VAL A 87 16.52 1.01 4.70
C VAL A 87 15.01 1.23 4.54
N TRP A 88 14.57 2.47 4.33
CA TRP A 88 13.14 2.76 4.19
C TRP A 88 12.56 2.24 2.88
N ALA A 89 13.34 2.18 1.79
CA ALA A 89 12.93 1.50 0.56
C ALA A 89 12.71 0.00 0.79
N LEU A 90 13.61 -0.65 1.54
CA LEU A 90 13.45 -2.07 1.93
C LEU A 90 12.24 -2.27 2.84
N VAL A 91 12.02 -1.41 3.85
CA VAL A 91 10.83 -1.45 4.71
C VAL A 91 9.56 -1.32 3.87
N THR A 92 9.53 -0.40 2.91
CA THR A 92 8.40 -0.23 1.99
C THR A 92 8.15 -1.49 1.17
N LEU A 93 9.22 -2.11 0.63
CA LEU A 93 9.13 -3.37 -0.09
C LEU A 93 8.51 -4.48 0.77
N MET A 94 8.98 -4.65 2.01
CA MET A 94 8.47 -5.67 2.93
C MET A 94 6.99 -5.45 3.26
N LEU A 95 6.60 -4.21 3.57
CA LEU A 95 5.21 -3.87 3.89
C LEU A 95 4.27 -4.18 2.71
N TYR A 96 4.63 -3.81 1.49
CA TYR A 96 3.77 -4.05 0.33
C TYR A 96 3.87 -5.48 -0.23
N ALA A 97 4.89 -6.26 0.13
CA ALA A 97 4.94 -7.69 -0.16
C ALA A 97 3.93 -8.50 0.68
N LEU A 98 3.61 -8.09 1.92
CA LEU A 98 2.70 -8.83 2.80
C LEU A 98 1.31 -9.08 2.19
N PRO A 99 0.60 -8.10 1.56
CA PRO A 99 -0.71 -8.34 0.96
C PRO A 99 -0.69 -9.33 -0.21
N LEU A 100 0.46 -9.55 -0.86
CA LEU A 100 0.61 -10.55 -1.92
C LEU A 100 0.47 -11.98 -1.35
N HIS A 101 0.79 -12.18 -0.07
CA HIS A 101 0.67 -13.44 0.63
C HIS A 101 -0.72 -13.70 1.23
N GLY A 102 -1.76 -13.10 0.65
CA GLY A 102 -3.15 -13.21 1.15
C GLY A 102 -3.73 -14.64 1.20
N ARG A 103 -3.06 -15.63 0.57
CA ARG A 103 -3.41 -17.06 0.75
C ARG A 103 -2.98 -17.57 2.12
N SER A 104 -1.79 -17.20 2.57
CA SER A 104 -1.20 -17.61 3.85
C SER A 104 -1.65 -16.71 5.01
N ILE A 105 -1.77 -15.41 4.77
CA ILE A 105 -2.19 -14.43 5.77
C ILE A 105 -3.68 -14.18 5.61
N VAL A 106 -4.50 -14.90 6.40
CA VAL A 106 -5.97 -14.91 6.29
C VAL A 106 -6.59 -13.50 6.39
N ARG A 107 -6.00 -12.59 7.18
CA ARG A 107 -6.49 -11.22 7.33
C ARG A 107 -6.56 -10.44 6.01
N PHE A 108 -5.65 -10.68 5.07
CA PHE A 108 -5.69 -10.03 3.76
C PHE A 108 -6.79 -10.57 2.82
N ARG A 109 -7.57 -11.57 3.24
CA ARG A 109 -8.78 -12.00 2.54
C ARG A 109 -9.95 -11.05 2.78
N ASP A 110 -9.97 -10.38 3.94
CA ASP A 110 -10.96 -9.35 4.23
C ASP A 110 -10.68 -8.09 3.39
N PRO A 111 -11.63 -7.65 2.53
CA PRO A 111 -11.46 -6.48 1.70
C PRO A 111 -11.22 -5.20 2.52
N LEU A 112 -11.92 -5.04 3.64
CA LEU A 112 -11.78 -3.84 4.45
C LEU A 112 -10.39 -3.75 5.09
N PHE A 113 -9.90 -4.87 5.63
CA PHE A 113 -8.55 -4.93 6.19
C PHE A 113 -7.48 -4.66 5.13
N PHE A 114 -7.64 -5.25 3.92
CA PHE A 114 -6.71 -5.03 2.82
C PHE A 114 -6.61 -3.54 2.44
N HIS A 115 -7.75 -2.87 2.29
CA HIS A 115 -7.78 -1.46 1.92
C HIS A 115 -7.23 -0.54 3.01
N ALA A 116 -7.59 -0.79 4.28
CA ALA A 116 -7.03 -0.06 5.40
C ALA A 116 -5.51 -0.26 5.49
N TYR A 117 -5.03 -1.50 5.34
CA TYR A 117 -3.61 -1.78 5.35
C TYR A 117 -2.85 -1.03 4.24
N CYS A 118 -3.34 -1.08 3.01
CA CYS A 118 -2.70 -0.41 1.87
C CYS A 118 -2.66 1.12 2.04
N LEU A 119 -3.72 1.70 2.64
CA LEU A 119 -3.75 3.12 3.00
C LEU A 119 -2.61 3.47 3.98
N TRP A 120 -2.49 2.70 5.07
CA TRP A 120 -1.48 2.98 6.10
C TRP A 120 -0.06 2.64 5.66
N ALA A 121 0.12 1.60 4.83
CA ALA A 121 1.43 1.24 4.28
C ALA A 121 2.03 2.35 3.41
N PHE A 122 1.20 3.23 2.83
CA PHE A 122 1.68 4.38 2.05
C PHE A 122 2.49 5.36 2.89
N GLY A 123 2.32 5.37 4.21
CA GLY A 123 3.15 6.12 5.14
C GLY A 123 4.65 5.78 5.01
N ALA A 124 5.01 4.53 4.69
CA ALA A 124 6.40 4.14 4.44
C ALA A 124 6.96 4.78 3.16
N VAL A 125 6.15 4.93 2.11
CA VAL A 125 6.52 5.66 0.88
C VAL A 125 6.78 7.13 1.20
N LEU A 126 5.87 7.77 1.98
CA LEU A 126 6.04 9.16 2.40
C LEU A 126 7.29 9.31 3.28
N MET A 127 7.55 8.36 4.17
CA MET A 127 8.76 8.37 4.99
C MET A 127 10.01 8.24 4.14
N THR A 128 10.02 7.34 3.14
CA THR A 128 11.17 7.16 2.24
C THR A 128 11.45 8.41 1.42
N TYR A 129 10.41 9.09 0.96
CA TYR A 129 10.55 10.25 0.08
C TYR A 129 10.76 11.56 0.85
N PHE A 130 9.89 11.86 1.81
CA PHE A 130 9.93 13.10 2.57
C PHE A 130 10.70 12.94 3.89
N GLY A 131 10.38 11.91 4.69
CA GLY A 131 10.95 11.74 6.01
C GLY A 131 12.49 11.65 5.98
N VAL A 132 13.02 10.83 5.08
CA VAL A 132 14.46 10.68 4.92
C VAL A 132 15.11 11.98 4.43
N ASN A 133 14.52 12.67 3.48
CA ASN A 133 15.12 13.88 2.92
C ASN A 133 15.20 15.06 3.92
N TYR A 134 14.23 15.16 4.84
CA TYR A 134 14.10 16.32 5.73
C TYR A 134 14.51 16.06 7.18
N PHE A 135 14.44 14.81 7.64
CA PHE A 135 14.65 14.48 9.05
C PHE A 135 15.83 13.55 9.31
N LEU A 136 16.30 12.83 8.28
CA LEU A 136 17.39 11.87 8.44
C LEU A 136 18.57 12.26 7.53
N GLY A 137 19.75 12.44 8.13
CA GLY A 137 20.98 12.67 7.39
C GLY A 137 21.47 11.37 6.73
N GLY A 138 21.85 11.45 5.44
CA GLY A 138 22.36 10.31 4.69
C GLY A 138 22.94 10.73 3.35
N MET A 139 23.55 9.80 2.62
CA MET A 139 24.19 10.06 1.32
C MET A 139 23.16 10.45 0.23
N HIS A 140 21.88 10.17 0.48
CA HIS A 140 20.75 10.51 -0.41
C HIS A 140 19.90 11.68 0.11
N SER A 141 20.36 12.44 1.11
CA SER A 141 19.63 13.60 1.65
C SER A 141 20.04 14.87 0.92
N TYR A 142 19.15 15.42 0.13
CA TYR A 142 19.41 16.59 -0.72
C TYR A 142 18.57 17.83 -0.37
N ALA A 143 17.74 17.76 0.67
CA ALA A 143 16.81 18.83 0.99
C ALA A 143 17.40 19.88 1.93
N GLY A 144 17.12 21.16 1.63
CA GLY A 144 17.40 22.29 2.50
C GLY A 144 16.39 22.40 3.67
N ALA A 145 16.50 23.49 4.45
CA ALA A 145 15.64 23.74 5.61
C ALA A 145 14.15 23.65 5.28
N PHE A 146 13.41 22.84 6.04
CA PHE A 146 11.97 22.66 5.89
C PHE A 146 11.19 23.49 6.93
N ALA A 147 10.08 24.09 6.52
CA ALA A 147 9.18 24.81 7.43
C ALA A 147 8.43 23.81 8.33
N PHE A 148 9.02 23.48 9.46
CA PHE A 148 8.61 22.39 10.36
C PHE A 148 7.15 22.52 10.87
N GLY A 149 6.71 23.74 11.20
CA GLY A 149 5.41 23.96 11.85
C GLY A 149 4.21 23.62 10.98
N SER A 150 4.15 24.15 9.75
CA SER A 150 3.03 23.91 8.84
C SER A 150 2.95 22.45 8.35
N ALA A 151 4.10 21.84 8.09
CA ALA A 151 4.15 20.44 7.67
C ALA A 151 3.69 19.47 8.75
N LEU A 152 4.08 19.71 10.00
CA LEU A 152 3.62 18.90 11.13
C LEU A 152 2.11 18.98 11.29
N THR A 153 1.54 20.19 11.22
CA THR A 153 0.09 20.42 11.34
C THR A 153 -0.68 19.67 10.24
N VAL A 154 -0.24 19.78 8.98
CA VAL A 154 -0.85 19.08 7.85
C VAL A 154 -0.74 17.56 8.02
N THR A 155 0.43 17.05 8.42
CA THR A 155 0.64 15.63 8.65
C THR A 155 -0.29 15.09 9.74
N VAL A 156 -0.39 15.76 10.86
CA VAL A 156 -1.29 15.38 11.96
C VAL A 156 -2.75 15.37 11.49
N ALA A 157 -3.18 16.42 10.76
CA ALA A 157 -4.54 16.49 10.23
C ALA A 157 -4.87 15.34 9.28
N VAL A 158 -3.96 15.00 8.36
CA VAL A 158 -4.12 13.86 7.43
C VAL A 158 -4.19 12.53 8.19
N VAL A 159 -3.32 12.32 9.18
CA VAL A 159 -3.34 11.10 10.02
C VAL A 159 -4.66 10.98 10.77
N VAL A 160 -5.15 12.06 11.37
CA VAL A 160 -6.45 12.09 12.07
C VAL A 160 -7.60 11.72 11.12
N VAL A 161 -7.62 12.30 9.91
CA VAL A 161 -8.63 11.97 8.89
C VAL A 161 -8.57 10.49 8.50
N PHE A 162 -7.39 9.92 8.31
CA PHE A 162 -7.22 8.52 7.96
C PHE A 162 -7.63 7.58 9.10
N VAL A 163 -7.32 7.94 10.36
CA VAL A 163 -7.79 7.19 11.54
C VAL A 163 -9.31 7.21 11.58
N LEU A 164 -9.94 8.38 11.50
CA LEU A 164 -11.39 8.52 11.52
C LEU A 164 -12.06 7.72 10.40
N LEU A 165 -11.53 7.83 9.17
CA LEU A 165 -12.05 7.10 8.03
C LEU A 165 -11.98 5.58 8.26
N THR A 166 -10.84 5.08 8.74
CA THR A 166 -10.63 3.65 9.02
C THR A 166 -11.57 3.15 10.11
N VAL A 167 -11.73 3.92 11.20
CA VAL A 167 -12.61 3.57 12.33
C VAL A 167 -14.07 3.58 11.89
N VAL A 168 -14.54 4.64 11.21
CA VAL A 168 -15.93 4.74 10.73
C VAL A 168 -16.25 3.62 9.74
N ALA A 169 -15.35 3.35 8.79
CA ALA A 169 -15.52 2.25 7.85
C ALA A 169 -15.66 0.91 8.59
N ARG A 170 -14.81 0.67 9.59
CA ARG A 170 -14.82 -0.58 10.37
C ARG A 170 -16.09 -0.74 11.23
N VAL A 171 -16.56 0.34 11.85
CA VAL A 171 -17.79 0.33 12.66
C VAL A 171 -19.03 0.08 11.79
N ARG A 172 -19.07 0.69 10.62
CA ARG A 172 -20.20 0.56 9.69
C ARG A 172 -20.18 -0.71 8.85
N TYR A 173 -19.01 -1.30 8.64
CA TYR A 173 -18.83 -2.56 7.91
C TYR A 173 -19.03 -3.76 8.87
N LYS A 174 -20.24 -3.98 9.31
CA LYS A 174 -20.58 -5.18 10.11
C LYS A 174 -20.84 -6.35 9.15
N ASN A 175 -20.04 -7.43 9.29
CA ASN A 175 -20.14 -8.73 8.61
C ASN A 175 -19.82 -8.78 7.11
N PRO A 176 -18.55 -9.00 6.72
CA PRO A 176 -18.25 -9.44 5.37
C PRO A 176 -18.75 -10.88 5.17
N VAL A 177 -19.63 -11.10 4.19
CA VAL A 177 -19.97 -12.45 3.73
C VAL A 177 -18.70 -13.06 3.12
N PRO A 178 -18.18 -14.22 3.59
CA PRO A 178 -16.98 -14.80 3.01
C PRO A 178 -17.18 -15.11 1.53
N TYR A 179 -16.33 -14.59 0.68
CA TYR A 179 -16.34 -14.77 -0.78
C TYR A 179 -16.33 -16.25 -1.24
N SER A 180 -15.93 -17.17 -0.37
CA SER A 180 -15.78 -18.60 -0.66
C SER A 180 -17.10 -19.36 -0.86
N ARG A 181 -18.27 -18.79 -0.54
CA ARG A 181 -19.57 -19.50 -0.65
C ARG A 181 -20.20 -19.49 -2.05
N HIS A 182 -19.71 -18.74 -3.02
CA HIS A 182 -20.35 -18.64 -4.33
C HIS A 182 -19.62 -19.35 -5.48
N ARG A 183 -18.60 -20.16 -5.23
CA ARG A 183 -18.06 -21.07 -6.23
C ARG A 183 -18.46 -22.52 -5.95
N ARG A 184 -19.73 -22.81 -5.93
CA ARG A 184 -20.19 -24.12 -6.44
C ARG A 184 -20.42 -23.92 -7.93
N TYR A 185 -19.53 -24.49 -8.75
CA TYR A 185 -19.82 -24.70 -10.15
C TYR A 185 -21.07 -25.57 -10.24
N PRO A 186 -22.16 -25.15 -10.92
CA PRO A 186 -23.20 -26.06 -11.29
C PRO A 186 -22.68 -26.84 -12.50
N GLY A 187 -22.29 -28.07 -12.30
CA GLY A 187 -21.87 -28.89 -13.44
C GLY A 187 -20.92 -30.03 -13.10
N SER A 188 -21.29 -30.87 -12.12
CA SER A 188 -20.89 -32.30 -12.14
C SER A 188 -22.13 -33.10 -11.83
N GLY A 189 -23.09 -32.99 -12.73
CA GLY A 189 -24.16 -34.00 -12.86
C GLY A 189 -23.51 -35.25 -13.39
N SER A 190 -23.46 -36.29 -12.56
CA SER A 190 -23.20 -37.66 -12.89
C SER A 190 -24.03 -38.10 -14.11
N GLY A 191 -23.36 -38.35 -15.23
CA GLY A 191 -23.90 -39.25 -16.25
C GLY A 191 -23.70 -40.69 -15.79
N ASN A 192 -24.79 -41.39 -15.55
CA ASN A 192 -24.87 -42.82 -15.73
C ASN A 192 -25.05 -43.12 -17.20
#